data_a24b282aad6913eab7905412892f6c70
#
_entry.id   a24b282aad6913eab7905412892f6c70
#
_cell.length_a   1.000
_cell.length_b   1.000
_cell.length_c   1.000
_cell.angle_alpha   90.00
_cell.angle_beta   90.00
_cell.angle_gamma   90.00
#
_symmetry.space_group_name_H-M   'P 1'
#
loop_
_entity.id
_entity.type
_entity.pdbx_description
1 polymer ?
#
loop_
_entity_poly.entity_id
_entity_poly.type
_entity_poly.pdbx_seq_one_letter_code
_entity_poly.pdbx_strand_id
1 'polypeptide(L)'
;MTYTYNDGGRAESGRKGQTGDCVARAVAIASGRPYSEVYERLAKGNATQRKSPGYKTHRGNRGKNTASHGIATTRKWFKDYMTQLGFVWTPTMTIGSGCTIHVRADELPSGNLVLMLSGHCAAMINGVLNDTY
;
A
#
# COMPACT_ATOMS: atom_id res chain seq x y z
N MET A 1 -6.81 17.38 -9.48
CA MET A 1 -6.36 16.65 -8.28
C MET A 1 -5.07 17.30 -7.77
N THR A 2 -5.00 17.59 -6.50
CA THR A 2 -3.81 18.16 -5.90
C THR A 2 -2.86 17.06 -5.42
N TYR A 3 -1.59 17.39 -5.27
CA TYR A 3 -0.53 16.48 -4.88
C TYR A 3 0.31 17.07 -3.75
N THR A 4 0.70 16.22 -2.81
CA THR A 4 1.62 16.57 -1.73
C THR A 4 2.70 15.51 -1.63
N TYR A 5 3.96 15.93 -1.58
CA TYR A 5 5.06 15.01 -1.28
C TYR A 5 4.93 14.52 0.16
N ASN A 6 4.94 13.21 0.33
CA ASN A 6 4.81 12.59 1.65
C ASN A 6 5.44 11.20 1.62
N ASP A 7 6.44 10.98 2.44
CA ASP A 7 7.12 9.69 2.53
C ASP A 7 6.54 8.79 3.63
N GLY A 8 5.45 9.22 4.27
CA GLY A 8 4.78 8.44 5.31
C GLY A 8 5.54 8.37 6.62
N GLY A 9 6.64 9.11 6.76
CA GLY A 9 7.49 9.09 7.94
C GLY A 9 8.72 8.19 7.78
N ARG A 10 9.03 7.73 6.57
CA ARG A 10 10.17 6.84 6.33
C ARG A 10 11.49 7.45 6.80
N ALA A 11 11.77 8.70 6.42
CA ALA A 11 13.02 9.36 6.81
C ALA A 11 13.11 9.56 8.32
N GLU A 12 12.02 9.94 8.96
CA GLU A 12 11.97 10.12 10.41
C GLU A 12 12.14 8.80 11.16
N SER A 13 11.79 7.67 10.54
CA SER A 13 11.99 6.35 11.13
C SER A 13 13.43 5.87 11.10
N GLY A 14 14.33 6.63 10.47
CA GLY A 14 15.74 6.29 10.32
C GLY A 14 16.06 5.49 9.06
N ARG A 15 15.08 5.17 8.23
CA ARG A 15 15.29 4.46 6.98
C ARG A 15 15.66 5.44 5.88
N LYS A 16 16.63 5.07 5.05
CA LYS A 16 17.20 5.96 4.04
C LYS A 16 16.82 5.54 2.63
N GLY A 17 16.84 6.50 1.73
CA GLY A 17 16.67 6.29 0.30
C GLY A 17 15.26 5.98 -0.12
N GLN A 18 15.08 5.85 -1.43
CA GLN A 18 13.83 5.42 -2.03
C GLN A 18 13.92 3.93 -2.37
N THR A 19 12.87 3.20 -2.03
CA THR A 19 12.80 1.76 -2.29
C THR A 19 11.37 1.42 -2.72
N GLY A 20 11.10 0.15 -2.95
CA GLY A 20 9.76 -0.33 -3.31
C GLY A 20 8.83 -0.46 -2.09
N ASP A 21 8.78 0.53 -1.23
CA ASP A 21 8.00 0.55 0.00
C ASP A 21 6.64 1.25 -0.14
N CYS A 22 6.13 1.38 -1.36
CA CYS A 22 4.91 2.13 -1.61
C CYS A 22 3.71 1.69 -0.75
N VAL A 23 3.59 0.39 -0.47
CA VAL A 23 2.51 -0.11 0.38
C VAL A 23 2.67 0.40 1.82
N ALA A 24 3.89 0.32 2.38
CA ALA A 24 4.15 0.80 3.74
C ALA A 24 3.86 2.30 3.86
N ARG A 25 4.30 3.09 2.88
CA ARG A 25 4.03 4.54 2.84
C ARG A 25 2.53 4.83 2.79
N ALA A 26 1.84 4.21 1.83
CA ALA A 26 0.42 4.48 1.62
C ALA A 26 -0.41 4.11 2.84
N VAL A 27 -0.15 2.96 3.44
CA VAL A 27 -0.88 2.50 4.63
C VAL A 27 -0.58 3.41 5.83
N ALA A 28 0.68 3.80 6.03
CA ALA A 28 1.04 4.70 7.13
C ALA A 28 0.33 6.05 7.00
N ILE A 29 0.33 6.63 5.79
CA ILE A 29 -0.33 7.92 5.53
C ILE A 29 -1.83 7.81 5.76
N ALA A 30 -2.48 6.84 5.15
CA ALA A 30 -3.94 6.74 5.19
C ALA A 30 -4.46 6.31 6.57
N SER A 31 -3.72 5.48 7.30
CA SER A 31 -4.12 5.01 8.63
C SER A 31 -3.76 5.98 9.75
N GLY A 32 -2.81 6.88 9.52
CA GLY A 32 -2.25 7.74 10.56
C GLY A 32 -1.34 7.01 11.54
N ARG A 33 -0.99 5.75 11.27
CA ARG A 33 -0.11 4.97 12.11
C ARG A 33 1.36 5.32 11.84
N PRO A 34 2.25 5.18 12.84
CA PRO A 34 3.67 5.40 12.63
C PRO A 34 4.22 4.50 11.52
N TYR A 35 5.10 5.04 10.70
CA TYR A 35 5.70 4.30 9.59
C TYR A 35 6.37 3.00 10.05
N SER A 36 7.14 3.06 11.14
CA SER A 36 7.84 1.89 11.66
C SER A 36 6.87 0.78 12.08
N GLU A 37 5.76 1.11 12.70
CA GLU A 37 4.75 0.13 13.09
C GLU A 37 4.19 -0.58 11.85
N VAL A 38 3.82 0.19 10.83
CA VAL A 38 3.28 -0.35 9.59
C VAL A 38 4.33 -1.18 8.87
N TYR A 39 5.54 -0.66 8.74
CA TYR A 39 6.64 -1.36 8.09
C TYR A 39 6.91 -2.73 8.72
N GLU A 40 7.04 -2.77 10.04
CA GLU A 40 7.33 -4.01 10.75
C GLU A 40 6.20 -5.03 10.63
N ARG A 41 4.96 -4.57 10.68
CA ARG A 41 3.81 -5.47 10.50
C ARG A 41 3.77 -6.08 9.10
N LEU A 42 4.04 -5.27 8.08
CA LEU A 42 4.10 -5.76 6.70
C LEU A 42 5.28 -6.69 6.47
N ALA A 43 6.45 -6.34 7.03
CA ALA A 43 7.63 -7.18 6.93
C ALA A 43 7.41 -8.55 7.58
N LYS A 44 6.78 -8.58 8.75
CA LYS A 44 6.44 -9.82 9.45
C LYS A 44 5.48 -10.68 8.62
N GLY A 45 4.44 -10.08 8.07
CA GLY A 45 3.50 -10.80 7.21
C GLY A 45 4.19 -11.38 5.98
N ASN A 46 5.08 -10.60 5.38
CA ASN A 46 5.83 -11.03 4.22
C ASN A 46 6.79 -12.18 4.53
N ALA A 47 7.45 -12.12 5.68
CA ALA A 47 8.39 -13.16 6.13
C ALA A 47 7.68 -14.48 6.45
N THR A 48 6.46 -14.41 6.98
CA THR A 48 5.72 -15.59 7.44
C THR A 48 4.74 -16.14 6.42
N GLN A 49 4.53 -15.45 5.29
CA GLN A 49 3.59 -15.92 4.28
C GLN A 49 4.08 -17.20 3.61
N ARG A 50 3.12 -18.07 3.27
CA ARG A 50 3.42 -19.30 2.59
C ARG A 50 3.88 -19.05 1.15
N LYS A 51 4.97 -19.70 0.75
CA LYS A 51 5.41 -19.69 -0.65
C LYS A 51 4.55 -20.67 -1.44
N SER A 52 4.03 -20.23 -2.58
CA SER A 52 3.29 -21.09 -3.50
C SER A 52 4.14 -21.40 -4.72
N PRO A 53 4.07 -22.62 -5.29
CA PRO A 53 4.73 -22.90 -6.57
C PRO A 53 4.26 -21.89 -7.63
N GLY A 54 5.20 -21.30 -8.37
CA GLY A 54 4.89 -20.32 -9.39
C GLY A 54 4.52 -18.94 -8.89
N TYR A 55 4.34 -18.77 -7.57
CA TYR A 55 4.07 -17.45 -7.01
C TYR A 55 5.32 -16.57 -7.08
N LYS A 56 5.15 -15.40 -7.68
CA LYS A 56 6.23 -14.44 -7.80
C LYS A 56 5.87 -13.20 -6.99
N THR A 57 6.76 -12.81 -6.08
CA THR A 57 6.66 -11.52 -5.41
C THR A 57 7.42 -10.49 -6.22
N HIS A 58 7.06 -9.25 -6.09
CA HIS A 58 7.83 -8.18 -6.69
C HIS A 58 9.26 -8.18 -6.12
N ARG A 59 10.24 -8.09 -7.03
CA ARG A 59 11.65 -7.88 -6.68
C ARG A 59 12.24 -8.93 -5.75
N GLY A 60 11.78 -10.16 -5.85
CA GLY A 60 12.37 -11.27 -5.11
C GLY A 60 12.15 -11.21 -3.60
N ASN A 61 11.13 -10.51 -3.15
CA ASN A 61 10.85 -10.28 -1.73
C ASN A 61 10.14 -11.43 -1.03
N ARG A 62 10.04 -12.58 -1.68
CA ARG A 62 9.30 -13.73 -1.15
C ARG A 62 9.93 -14.27 0.14
N GLY A 63 9.16 -14.30 1.24
CA GLY A 63 9.59 -14.85 2.52
C GLY A 63 10.66 -14.03 3.25
N LYS A 64 10.97 -12.82 2.78
CA LYS A 64 11.94 -11.95 3.45
C LYS A 64 11.25 -11.06 4.47
N ASN A 65 11.95 -10.77 5.56
CA ASN A 65 11.46 -9.90 6.62
C ASN A 65 11.70 -8.43 6.25
N THR A 66 11.04 -7.98 5.20
CA THR A 66 11.17 -6.62 4.72
C THR A 66 9.87 -6.17 4.04
N ALA A 67 9.62 -4.87 4.06
CA ALA A 67 8.53 -4.23 3.32
C ALA A 67 9.07 -3.23 2.29
N SER A 68 10.36 -3.31 1.96
CA SER A 68 11.01 -2.34 1.07
C SER A 68 11.01 -2.74 -0.40
N HIS A 69 10.55 -3.94 -0.74
CA HIS A 69 10.65 -4.49 -2.10
C HIS A 69 9.32 -5.01 -2.62
N GLY A 70 8.22 -4.48 -2.10
CA GLY A 70 6.89 -4.87 -2.50
C GLY A 70 6.21 -5.79 -1.50
N ILE A 71 4.89 -5.77 -1.56
CA ILE A 71 4.01 -6.58 -0.71
C ILE A 71 2.99 -7.26 -1.60
N ALA A 72 2.71 -8.53 -1.32
CA ALA A 72 1.67 -9.26 -2.03
C ALA A 72 0.30 -8.88 -1.46
N THR A 73 -0.31 -7.84 -2.01
CA THR A 73 -1.54 -7.26 -1.47
C THR A 73 -2.78 -8.13 -1.68
N THR A 74 -2.66 -9.23 -2.42
CA THR A 74 -3.74 -10.19 -2.59
C THR A 74 -3.79 -11.26 -1.49
N ARG A 75 -2.78 -11.32 -0.64
CA ARG A 75 -2.71 -12.31 0.44
C ARG A 75 -3.72 -12.00 1.54
N LYS A 76 -4.25 -13.08 2.13
CA LYS A 76 -5.23 -12.96 3.20
C LYS A 76 -4.70 -12.18 4.40
N TRP A 77 -3.43 -12.40 4.79
CA TRP A 77 -2.86 -11.69 5.93
C TRP A 77 -2.85 -10.17 5.74
N PHE A 78 -2.59 -9.73 4.50
CA PHE A 78 -2.61 -8.30 4.20
C PHE A 78 -4.03 -7.74 4.27
N LYS A 79 -4.99 -8.45 3.70
CA LYS A 79 -6.41 -8.04 3.76
C LYS A 79 -6.92 -7.99 5.19
N ASP A 80 -6.53 -8.96 6.02
CA ASP A 80 -6.91 -9.00 7.43
C ASP A 80 -6.31 -7.80 8.18
N TYR A 81 -5.05 -7.48 7.91
CA TYR A 81 -4.41 -6.31 8.50
C TYR A 81 -5.13 -5.01 8.13
N MET A 82 -5.46 -4.84 6.85
CA MET A 82 -6.19 -3.65 6.40
C MET A 82 -7.56 -3.55 7.07
N THR A 83 -8.25 -4.66 7.23
CA THR A 83 -9.53 -4.70 7.93
C THR A 83 -9.37 -4.32 9.42
N GLN A 84 -8.32 -4.78 10.06
CA GLN A 84 -8.01 -4.41 11.45
C GLN A 84 -7.76 -2.91 11.60
N LEU A 85 -7.19 -2.28 10.56
CA LEU A 85 -6.98 -0.82 10.54
C LEU A 85 -8.24 -0.02 10.22
N GLY A 86 -9.35 -0.71 9.90
CA GLY A 86 -10.63 -0.07 9.60
C GLY A 86 -10.88 0.20 8.13
N PHE A 87 -10.03 -0.30 7.23
CA PHE A 87 -10.24 -0.12 5.80
C PHE A 87 -11.27 -1.10 5.26
N VAL A 88 -12.01 -0.65 4.25
CA VAL A 88 -12.97 -1.47 3.51
C VAL A 88 -12.46 -1.61 2.07
N TRP A 89 -12.36 -2.85 1.58
CA TRP A 89 -11.96 -3.10 0.20
C TRP A 89 -13.11 -2.78 -0.75
N THR A 90 -12.83 -1.95 -1.75
CA THR A 90 -13.79 -1.59 -2.79
C THR A 90 -13.17 -1.87 -4.15
N PRO A 91 -13.61 -2.91 -4.86
CA PRO A 91 -13.07 -3.20 -6.18
C PRO A 91 -13.54 -2.16 -7.20
N THR A 92 -12.63 -1.76 -8.09
CA THR A 92 -12.88 -0.75 -9.11
C THR A 92 -12.68 -1.27 -10.52
N MET A 93 -12.35 -2.57 -10.65
CA MET A 93 -12.18 -3.23 -11.93
C MET A 93 -13.04 -4.48 -11.98
N THR A 94 -13.66 -4.69 -13.14
CA THR A 94 -14.41 -5.91 -13.43
C THR A 94 -13.73 -6.64 -14.58
N ILE A 95 -13.61 -7.96 -14.48
CA ILE A 95 -13.00 -8.77 -15.54
C ILE A 95 -13.76 -8.54 -16.84
N GLY A 96 -13.04 -8.15 -17.89
CA GLY A 96 -13.59 -7.87 -19.21
C GLY A 96 -14.16 -6.47 -19.41
N SER A 97 -14.30 -5.69 -18.34
CA SER A 97 -14.89 -4.34 -18.42
C SER A 97 -13.88 -3.23 -18.17
N GLY A 98 -12.67 -3.57 -17.73
CA GLY A 98 -11.65 -2.58 -17.39
C GLY A 98 -11.96 -1.85 -16.09
N CYS A 99 -11.29 -0.71 -15.89
CA CYS A 99 -11.43 0.09 -14.70
C CYS A 99 -12.75 0.88 -14.73
N THR A 100 -13.57 0.76 -13.69
CA THR A 100 -14.84 1.46 -13.59
C THR A 100 -14.74 2.75 -12.77
N ILE A 101 -13.71 2.89 -11.95
CA ILE A 101 -13.45 4.09 -11.15
C ILE A 101 -12.01 4.50 -11.41
N HIS A 102 -11.79 5.76 -11.78
CA HIS A 102 -10.46 6.28 -12.10
C HIS A 102 -9.89 7.11 -10.95
N VAL A 103 -8.59 7.36 -10.96
CA VAL A 103 -7.93 8.19 -9.95
C VAL A 103 -8.21 9.66 -10.26
N ARG A 104 -9.42 10.09 -9.90
CA ARG A 104 -9.90 11.44 -10.09
C ARG A 104 -10.66 11.88 -8.83
N ALA A 105 -10.47 13.13 -8.45
CA ALA A 105 -11.10 13.64 -7.23
C ALA A 105 -12.64 13.56 -7.28
N ASP A 106 -13.23 13.66 -8.46
CA ASP A 106 -14.68 13.60 -8.64
C ASP A 106 -15.25 12.17 -8.65
N GLU A 107 -14.40 11.16 -8.84
CA GLU A 107 -14.81 9.74 -8.85
C GLU A 107 -14.53 9.04 -7.53
N LEU A 108 -13.67 9.59 -6.68
CA LEU A 108 -13.25 8.96 -5.43
C LEU A 108 -13.95 9.60 -4.23
N PRO A 109 -14.29 8.81 -3.20
CA PRO A 109 -14.86 9.36 -1.98
C PRO A 109 -13.87 10.25 -1.25
N SER A 110 -14.37 11.12 -0.38
CA SER A 110 -13.53 11.88 0.54
C SER A 110 -13.02 10.96 1.65
N GLY A 111 -12.05 11.44 2.42
CA GLY A 111 -11.48 10.69 3.53
C GLY A 111 -10.11 10.11 3.18
N ASN A 112 -9.71 9.10 3.94
CA ASN A 112 -8.39 8.50 3.84
C ASN A 112 -8.46 7.23 3.00
N LEU A 113 -7.81 7.23 1.85
CA LEU A 113 -7.86 6.12 0.91
C LEU A 113 -6.46 5.56 0.68
N VAL A 114 -6.38 4.23 0.55
CA VAL A 114 -5.21 3.54 0.00
C VAL A 114 -5.61 3.08 -1.39
N LEU A 115 -4.91 3.58 -2.41
CA LEU A 115 -5.21 3.29 -3.81
C LEU A 115 -4.27 2.19 -4.31
N MET A 116 -4.86 1.09 -4.75
CA MET A 116 -4.13 -0.02 -5.37
C MET A 116 -4.12 0.22 -6.88
N LEU A 117 -3.00 0.71 -7.37
CA LEU A 117 -2.79 1.01 -8.79
C LEU A 117 -1.97 -0.10 -9.44
N SER A 118 -1.91 -0.12 -10.76
CA SER A 118 -1.07 -1.10 -11.46
C SER A 118 0.41 -0.85 -11.11
N GLY A 119 1.01 -1.82 -10.41
CA GLY A 119 2.41 -1.74 -10.02
C GLY A 119 2.76 -0.70 -8.97
N HIS A 120 1.76 -0.08 -8.34
CA HIS A 120 2.00 0.99 -7.37
C HIS A 120 0.87 1.08 -6.34
N CYS A 121 1.18 1.64 -5.19
CA CYS A 121 0.22 1.90 -4.13
C CYS A 121 0.43 3.33 -3.64
N ALA A 122 -0.65 4.08 -3.48
CA ALA A 122 -0.58 5.47 -3.07
C ALA A 122 -1.68 5.80 -2.06
N ALA A 123 -1.50 6.86 -1.29
CA ALA A 123 -2.51 7.35 -0.37
C ALA A 123 -3.16 8.61 -0.92
N MET A 124 -4.46 8.74 -0.71
CA MET A 124 -5.19 9.96 -1.00
C MET A 124 -5.92 10.41 0.27
N ILE A 125 -5.72 11.66 0.66
CA ILE A 125 -6.33 12.23 1.85
C ILE A 125 -7.21 13.40 1.42
N ASN A 126 -8.52 13.23 1.54
CA ASN A 126 -9.52 14.25 1.18
C ASN A 126 -9.26 14.86 -0.21
N GLY A 127 -9.02 14.04 -1.21
CA GLY A 127 -8.81 14.47 -2.58
C GLY A 127 -7.38 14.91 -2.90
N VAL A 128 -6.46 14.85 -1.93
CA VAL A 128 -5.05 15.19 -2.14
C VAL A 128 -4.22 13.91 -2.24
N LEU A 129 -3.54 13.72 -3.35
CA LEU A 129 -2.65 12.58 -3.53
C LEU A 129 -1.37 12.80 -2.71
N ASN A 130 -1.05 11.85 -1.85
CA ASN A 130 0.13 11.87 -0.99
C ASN A 130 1.08 10.74 -1.42
N ASP A 131 2.23 11.10 -1.97
CA ASP A 131 3.18 10.14 -2.52
C ASP A 131 4.58 10.77 -2.57
N THR A 132 5.56 10.03 -3.08
CA THR A 132 6.95 10.51 -3.20
C THR A 132 7.33 10.91 -4.62
N TYR A 133 6.43 10.83 -5.59
CA TYR A 133 6.65 11.37 -6.93
C TYR A 133 5.38 11.75 -7.66
#